data_a017ffdb583bdc27cc3d26d4d1e5b4f7
#
_entry.id   a017ffdb583bdc27cc3d26d4d1e5b4f7
#
_cell.length_a   1.000
_cell.length_b   1.000
_cell.length_c   1.000
_cell.angle_alpha   90.00
_cell.angle_beta   90.00
_cell.angle_gamma   90.00
#
_symmetry.space_group_name_H-M   'P 1'
#
loop_
_entity.id
_entity.type
_entity.pdbx_description
1 polymer ?
#
loop_
_entity_poly.entity_id
_entity_poly.type
_entity_poly.pdbx_seq_one_letter_code
_entity_poly.pdbx_strand_id
1 'polypeptide(L)'
;LGLETDQGFAERWALFWTNALTVSAAKFTAGAFVDAYEREAIRPHVFGRFEDLVLAAEQHPAMLLYLDQARSAGPDSRAGVRRRLGLNENLAREMLELHTVGADGGYDQADVTELARALTGWSIPRQQDRQRADGGGFVFRPEIHEPGVRTVMGRTYAQTGRRQGEAILRDLARHPATAKRLSRRIAAHFVADDPPPALVARLETAWTGSQGDLAQVARALIEAPETWTSQAAKIKTPYEFVVSTGRALDEGPQRPQRLRQALVDMGQPPFAPPSPEGWPDTAADWAGPDALVKRLNWARTTAGAAVVTDVNAVARSALGRRMGERTRSAVARAESRPEALTLLLMSPEFQRR
;
A
#
# COMPACT_ATOMS: atom_id res chain seq x y z
N LEU A 1 13.13 6.32 -7.61
CA LEU A 1 12.79 7.18 -6.45
C LEU A 1 13.45 6.64 -5.18
N GLY A 2 13.14 5.46 -4.68
CA GLY A 2 13.63 4.97 -3.39
C GLY A 2 15.15 4.99 -3.19
N LEU A 3 15.94 4.85 -4.25
CA LEU A 3 17.41 4.92 -4.20
C LEU A 3 17.95 6.35 -4.13
N GLU A 4 17.22 7.33 -4.65
CA GLU A 4 17.74 8.68 -4.90
C GLU A 4 17.07 9.77 -4.04
N THR A 5 15.91 9.46 -3.44
CA THR A 5 15.17 10.48 -2.70
C THR A 5 15.80 10.82 -1.37
N ASP A 6 15.86 12.11 -1.05
CA ASP A 6 16.19 12.62 0.29
C ASP A 6 14.98 12.61 1.23
N GLN A 7 13.77 12.38 0.69
CA GLN A 7 12.51 12.34 1.45
C GLN A 7 12.09 10.90 1.75
N GLY A 8 12.94 10.15 2.42
CA GLY A 8 12.72 8.72 2.68
C GLY A 8 11.42 8.39 3.41
N PHE A 9 10.96 9.24 4.34
CA PHE A 9 9.67 9.04 5.01
C PHE A 9 8.50 9.23 4.04
N ALA A 10 8.49 10.32 3.26
CA ALA A 10 7.41 10.59 2.31
C ALA A 10 7.27 9.49 1.27
N GLU A 11 8.39 8.94 0.78
CA GLU A 11 8.38 7.80 -0.14
C GLU A 11 7.79 6.55 0.51
N ARG A 12 8.21 6.20 1.73
CA ARG A 12 7.67 5.05 2.47
C ARG A 12 6.19 5.23 2.82
N TRP A 13 5.77 6.46 3.11
CA TRP A 13 4.37 6.81 3.36
C TRP A 13 3.51 6.61 2.11
N ALA A 14 3.99 7.06 0.95
CA ALA A 14 3.32 6.82 -0.32
C ALA A 14 3.22 5.33 -0.66
N LEU A 15 4.30 4.57 -0.47
CA LEU A 15 4.32 3.12 -0.70
C LEU A 15 3.38 2.36 0.25
N PHE A 16 3.26 2.80 1.51
CA PHE A 16 2.27 2.26 2.43
C PHE A 16 0.85 2.41 1.87
N TRP A 17 0.47 3.60 1.39
CA TRP A 17 -0.85 3.84 0.82
C TRP A 17 -1.07 3.11 -0.51
N THR A 18 -0.04 3.01 -1.34
CA THR A 18 -0.09 2.18 -2.56
C THR A 18 -0.38 0.71 -2.23
N ASN A 19 0.20 0.20 -1.14
CA ASN A 19 -0.06 -1.17 -0.67
C ASN A 19 -1.39 -1.31 0.07
N ALA A 20 -1.86 -0.26 0.74
CA ALA A 20 -3.13 -0.26 1.46
C ALA A 20 -4.36 -0.23 0.54
N LEU A 21 -4.22 0.45 -0.60
CA LEU A 21 -5.21 0.58 -1.66
C LEU A 21 -4.71 -0.12 -2.92
N THR A 22 -4.51 -1.42 -2.81
CA THR A 22 -3.76 -2.23 -3.79
C THR A 22 -4.47 -2.38 -5.12
N VAL A 23 -3.68 -2.19 -6.19
CA VAL A 23 -4.00 -2.68 -7.54
C VAL A 23 -2.84 -3.56 -8.02
N SER A 24 -3.13 -4.76 -8.52
CA SER A 24 -2.11 -5.72 -8.94
C SER A 24 -1.98 -5.82 -10.45
N ALA A 25 -0.73 -5.75 -10.94
CA ALA A 25 -0.38 -6.03 -12.32
C ALA A 25 -0.53 -7.52 -12.71
N ALA A 26 -0.72 -8.42 -11.74
CA ALA A 26 -1.05 -9.81 -12.02
C ALA A 26 -2.37 -9.95 -12.78
N LYS A 27 -3.30 -9.00 -12.61
CA LYS A 27 -4.49 -8.91 -13.46
C LYS A 27 -4.18 -8.10 -14.71
N PHE A 28 -4.08 -8.77 -15.85
CA PHE A 28 -3.65 -8.19 -17.12
C PHE A 28 -4.37 -6.88 -17.50
N THR A 29 -5.69 -6.81 -17.29
CA THR A 29 -6.48 -5.63 -17.61
C THR A 29 -6.15 -4.39 -16.77
N ALA A 30 -5.70 -4.58 -15.54
CA ALA A 30 -5.29 -3.51 -14.62
C ALA A 30 -3.80 -3.18 -14.76
N GLY A 31 -2.98 -4.16 -15.20
CA GLY A 31 -1.53 -4.06 -15.22
C GLY A 31 -0.97 -2.88 -16.01
N ALA A 32 -1.64 -2.49 -17.10
CA ALA A 32 -1.24 -1.33 -17.92
C ALA A 32 -1.40 0.02 -17.19
N PHE A 33 -2.14 0.06 -16.08
CA PHE A 33 -2.50 1.29 -15.37
C PHE A 33 -1.86 1.43 -13.98
N VAL A 34 -1.07 0.45 -13.51
CA VAL A 34 -0.55 0.47 -12.12
C VAL A 34 0.41 1.63 -11.86
N ASP A 35 1.23 2.03 -12.83
CA ASP A 35 2.10 3.20 -12.71
C ASP A 35 1.30 4.51 -12.67
N ALA A 36 0.32 4.64 -13.58
CA ALA A 36 -0.58 5.79 -13.61
C ALA A 36 -1.40 5.88 -12.31
N TYR A 37 -1.86 4.75 -11.78
CA TYR A 37 -2.61 4.67 -10.53
C TYR A 37 -1.82 5.25 -9.35
N GLU A 38 -0.58 4.81 -9.16
CA GLU A 38 0.27 5.32 -8.08
C GLU A 38 0.51 6.82 -8.24
N ARG A 39 0.83 7.28 -9.46
CA ARG A 39 1.17 8.67 -9.76
C ARG A 39 -0.03 9.61 -9.69
N GLU A 40 -1.21 9.17 -10.12
CA GLU A 40 -2.39 10.01 -10.32
C GLU A 40 -3.38 9.94 -9.15
N ALA A 41 -3.56 8.76 -8.55
CA ALA A 41 -4.55 8.55 -7.50
C ALA A 41 -3.95 8.47 -6.09
N ILE A 42 -2.72 7.98 -5.93
CA ILE A 42 -2.13 7.80 -4.59
C ILE A 42 -1.24 8.97 -4.20
N ARG A 43 -0.13 9.17 -4.90
CA ARG A 43 0.92 10.14 -4.50
C ARG A 43 0.43 11.57 -4.28
N PRO A 44 -0.49 12.14 -5.08
CA PRO A 44 -0.98 13.49 -4.86
C PRO A 44 -1.79 13.67 -3.58
N HIS A 45 -2.34 12.57 -3.02
CA HIS A 45 -3.29 12.62 -1.91
C HIS A 45 -2.74 12.11 -0.57
N VAL A 46 -1.53 11.53 -0.54
CA VAL A 46 -1.00 10.86 0.68
C VAL A 46 -0.74 11.79 1.88
N PHE A 47 -0.74 13.08 1.69
CA PHE A 47 -0.68 14.09 2.76
C PHE A 47 -1.92 14.98 2.83
N GLY A 48 -2.97 14.63 2.06
CA GLY A 48 -4.27 15.28 2.08
C GLY A 48 -5.25 14.59 3.04
N ARG A 49 -6.54 14.72 2.76
CA ARG A 49 -7.57 13.99 3.49
C ARG A 49 -7.68 12.56 3.00
N PHE A 50 -7.89 11.63 3.91
CA PHE A 50 -8.08 10.22 3.54
C PHE A 50 -9.30 10.01 2.64
N GLU A 51 -10.37 10.78 2.83
CA GLU A 51 -11.55 10.70 1.96
C GLU A 51 -11.24 11.06 0.50
N ASP A 52 -10.33 11.99 0.25
CA ASP A 52 -9.91 12.36 -1.10
C ASP A 52 -8.98 11.29 -1.71
N LEU A 53 -8.08 10.74 -0.90
CA LEU A 53 -7.21 9.63 -1.30
C LEU A 53 -8.02 8.40 -1.73
N VAL A 54 -8.94 7.94 -0.85
CA VAL A 54 -9.71 6.74 -1.15
C VAL A 54 -10.66 6.98 -2.31
N LEU A 55 -11.26 8.16 -2.43
CA LEU A 55 -12.12 8.48 -3.57
C LEU A 55 -11.36 8.49 -4.90
N ALA A 56 -10.17 9.09 -4.93
CA ALA A 56 -9.30 9.08 -6.11
C ALA A 56 -8.88 7.66 -6.49
N ALA A 57 -8.54 6.84 -5.50
CA ALA A 57 -8.15 5.43 -5.69
C ALA A 57 -9.31 4.60 -6.27
N GLU A 58 -10.50 4.70 -5.69
CA GLU A 58 -11.66 3.87 -6.06
C GLU A 58 -12.27 4.26 -7.41
N GLN A 59 -12.13 5.50 -7.82
CA GLN A 59 -12.59 5.96 -9.13
C GLN A 59 -11.54 5.79 -10.23
N HIS A 60 -10.30 5.44 -9.89
CA HIS A 60 -9.25 5.28 -10.92
C HIS A 60 -9.51 4.05 -11.81
N PRO A 61 -9.26 4.12 -13.12
CA PRO A 61 -9.47 3.02 -14.06
C PRO A 61 -8.80 1.71 -13.65
N ALA A 62 -7.61 1.79 -13.06
CA ALA A 62 -6.88 0.62 -12.56
C ALA A 62 -7.71 -0.16 -11.53
N MET A 63 -8.28 0.52 -10.52
CA MET A 63 -9.10 -0.10 -9.47
C MET A 63 -10.40 -0.65 -10.04
N LEU A 64 -11.10 0.13 -10.89
CA LEU A 64 -12.34 -0.28 -11.52
C LEU A 64 -12.17 -1.53 -12.42
N LEU A 65 -11.01 -1.69 -13.03
CA LEU A 65 -10.63 -2.88 -13.80
C LEU A 65 -10.16 -4.01 -12.89
N TYR A 66 -9.42 -3.69 -11.85
CA TYR A 66 -8.87 -4.67 -10.93
C TYR A 66 -9.97 -5.43 -10.19
N LEU A 67 -10.99 -4.73 -9.71
CA LEU A 67 -12.12 -5.32 -8.98
C LEU A 67 -13.38 -5.53 -9.85
N ASP A 68 -13.24 -5.51 -11.18
CA ASP A 68 -14.31 -5.77 -12.17
C ASP A 68 -15.52 -4.83 -12.06
N GLN A 69 -15.40 -3.68 -11.42
CA GLN A 69 -16.47 -2.70 -11.26
C GLN A 69 -16.99 -2.19 -12.62
N ALA A 70 -16.11 -2.04 -13.59
CA ALA A 70 -16.50 -1.60 -14.94
C ALA A 70 -17.51 -2.54 -15.63
N ARG A 71 -17.74 -3.74 -15.10
CA ARG A 71 -18.72 -4.73 -15.58
C ARG A 71 -19.99 -4.78 -14.73
N SER A 72 -20.02 -4.11 -13.56
CA SER A 72 -21.16 -4.09 -12.65
C SER A 72 -22.30 -3.24 -13.24
N ALA A 73 -23.52 -3.75 -13.13
CA ALA A 73 -24.72 -3.02 -13.53
C ALA A 73 -25.84 -3.31 -12.52
N GLY A 74 -26.63 -2.26 -12.23
CA GLY A 74 -27.78 -2.42 -11.37
C GLY A 74 -28.84 -3.30 -12.04
N PRO A 75 -29.36 -4.34 -11.35
CA PRO A 75 -30.39 -5.22 -11.90
C PRO A 75 -31.63 -4.46 -12.38
N ASP A 76 -32.05 -3.43 -11.66
CA ASP A 76 -33.23 -2.61 -11.95
C ASP A 76 -32.90 -1.37 -12.77
N SER A 77 -31.65 -1.20 -13.21
CA SER A 77 -31.24 -0.14 -14.11
C SER A 77 -31.81 -0.34 -15.52
N ARG A 78 -31.90 0.75 -16.31
CA ARG A 78 -32.41 0.69 -17.69
C ARG A 78 -31.71 -0.36 -18.55
N ALA A 79 -30.40 -0.51 -18.40
CA ALA A 79 -29.65 -1.50 -19.17
C ALA A 79 -29.70 -2.87 -18.51
N GLY A 80 -29.74 -2.95 -17.16
CA GLY A 80 -29.86 -4.19 -16.38
C GLY A 80 -31.08 -4.98 -16.76
N VAL A 81 -32.25 -4.37 -16.69
CA VAL A 81 -33.53 -4.97 -17.08
C VAL A 81 -33.51 -5.43 -18.54
N ARG A 82 -33.03 -4.59 -19.45
CA ARG A 82 -33.07 -4.91 -20.89
C ARG A 82 -32.10 -6.02 -21.29
N ARG A 83 -30.92 -6.08 -20.66
CA ARG A 83 -29.82 -6.97 -21.07
C ARG A 83 -29.55 -8.09 -20.06
N ARG A 84 -30.32 -8.18 -18.97
CA ARG A 84 -30.14 -9.13 -17.87
C ARG A 84 -28.71 -9.07 -17.28
N LEU A 85 -28.21 -7.85 -17.08
CA LEU A 85 -26.92 -7.61 -16.45
C LEU A 85 -27.05 -7.75 -14.94
N GLY A 86 -25.94 -8.10 -14.27
CA GLY A 86 -25.91 -8.35 -12.84
C GLY A 86 -24.99 -7.43 -12.08
N LEU A 87 -25.19 -7.41 -10.78
CA LEU A 87 -24.38 -6.70 -9.82
C LEU A 87 -23.05 -7.44 -9.59
N ASN A 88 -21.96 -6.68 -9.48
CA ASN A 88 -20.68 -7.17 -8.99
C ASN A 88 -20.38 -6.51 -7.64
N GLU A 89 -20.15 -7.32 -6.61
CA GLU A 89 -19.95 -6.86 -5.23
C GLU A 89 -18.46 -6.68 -4.86
N ASN A 90 -17.51 -7.08 -5.72
CA ASN A 90 -16.10 -7.12 -5.35
C ASN A 90 -15.60 -5.77 -4.84
N LEU A 91 -15.80 -4.69 -5.61
CA LEU A 91 -15.35 -3.36 -5.22
C LEU A 91 -15.98 -2.92 -3.88
N ALA A 92 -17.28 -3.13 -3.71
CA ALA A 92 -17.99 -2.77 -2.48
C ALA A 92 -17.46 -3.54 -1.27
N ARG A 93 -17.18 -4.83 -1.44
CA ARG A 93 -16.62 -5.68 -0.39
C ARG A 93 -15.24 -5.21 0.01
N GLU A 94 -14.35 -4.98 -0.95
CA GLU A 94 -12.99 -4.50 -0.67
C GLU A 94 -12.99 -3.10 -0.06
N MET A 95 -13.90 -2.22 -0.47
CA MET A 95 -14.08 -0.90 0.14
C MET A 95 -14.40 -1.00 1.63
N LEU A 96 -15.32 -1.88 2.01
CA LEU A 96 -15.69 -2.09 3.42
C LEU A 96 -14.58 -2.83 4.17
N GLU A 97 -14.11 -3.94 3.64
CA GLU A 97 -13.22 -4.87 4.35
C GLU A 97 -11.77 -4.40 4.38
N LEU A 98 -11.21 -3.98 3.23
CA LEU A 98 -9.78 -3.67 3.12
C LEU A 98 -9.47 -2.18 3.10
N HIS A 99 -10.34 -1.36 2.52
CA HIS A 99 -10.01 0.05 2.29
C HIS A 99 -10.54 0.97 3.40
N THR A 100 -11.61 0.57 4.13
CA THR A 100 -12.19 1.42 5.18
C THR A 100 -12.39 0.69 6.51
N VAL A 101 -13.61 0.33 6.88
CA VAL A 101 -14.00 -0.08 8.24
C VAL A 101 -13.37 -1.38 8.73
N GLY A 102 -13.04 -2.29 7.83
CA GLY A 102 -12.44 -3.59 8.15
C GLY A 102 -13.48 -4.69 8.40
N ALA A 103 -13.05 -5.97 8.35
CA ALA A 103 -13.92 -7.13 8.53
C ALA A 103 -14.75 -7.08 9.83
N ASP A 104 -14.15 -6.53 10.90
CA ASP A 104 -14.80 -6.35 12.20
C ASP A 104 -15.51 -4.98 12.33
N GLY A 105 -15.73 -4.28 11.21
CA GLY A 105 -16.22 -2.89 11.18
C GLY A 105 -17.72 -2.73 11.44
N GLY A 106 -18.46 -3.84 11.59
CA GLY A 106 -19.88 -3.83 11.92
C GLY A 106 -20.83 -3.77 10.71
N TYR A 107 -20.32 -3.95 9.48
CA TYR A 107 -21.17 -4.13 8.28
C TYR A 107 -21.61 -5.58 8.10
N ASP A 108 -22.67 -5.78 7.34
CA ASP A 108 -23.17 -7.09 6.95
C ASP A 108 -23.24 -7.28 5.43
N GLN A 109 -23.74 -8.42 4.97
CA GLN A 109 -23.89 -8.71 3.54
C GLN A 109 -24.90 -7.79 2.85
N ALA A 110 -25.90 -7.28 3.55
CA ALA A 110 -26.85 -6.33 2.99
C ALA A 110 -26.15 -4.99 2.71
N ASP A 111 -25.25 -4.53 3.59
CA ASP A 111 -24.45 -3.33 3.40
C ASP A 111 -23.54 -3.44 2.16
N VAL A 112 -22.90 -4.61 1.97
CA VAL A 112 -22.09 -4.88 0.77
C VAL A 112 -22.94 -4.76 -0.50
N THR A 113 -24.12 -5.38 -0.51
CA THR A 113 -25.03 -5.36 -1.66
C THR A 113 -25.55 -3.96 -1.95
N GLU A 114 -25.95 -3.20 -0.92
CA GLU A 114 -26.44 -1.83 -1.07
C GLU A 114 -25.33 -0.86 -1.53
N LEU A 115 -24.10 -1.02 -0.99
CA LEU A 115 -22.95 -0.27 -1.49
C LEU A 115 -22.66 -0.63 -2.95
N ALA A 116 -22.65 -1.91 -3.31
CA ALA A 116 -22.45 -2.33 -4.70
C ALA A 116 -23.49 -1.74 -5.66
N ARG A 117 -24.75 -1.64 -5.24
CA ARG A 117 -25.81 -0.95 -6.01
C ARG A 117 -25.50 0.54 -6.17
N ALA A 118 -25.06 1.22 -5.09
CA ALA A 118 -24.68 2.63 -5.14
C ALA A 118 -23.50 2.90 -6.08
N LEU A 119 -22.56 1.95 -6.21
CA LEU A 119 -21.39 2.05 -7.09
C LEU A 119 -21.67 1.69 -8.55
N THR A 120 -22.83 1.11 -8.87
CA THR A 120 -23.18 0.86 -10.28
C THR A 120 -23.15 2.16 -11.09
N GLY A 121 -22.71 2.08 -12.32
CA GLY A 121 -22.47 3.27 -13.14
C GLY A 121 -21.04 3.81 -13.09
N TRP A 122 -20.27 3.51 -12.02
CA TRP A 122 -18.84 3.80 -11.99
C TRP A 122 -18.10 2.93 -13.00
N SER A 123 -17.46 3.54 -13.98
CA SER A 123 -16.93 2.83 -15.13
C SER A 123 -15.73 3.54 -15.75
N ILE A 124 -15.16 2.89 -16.77
CA ILE A 124 -14.06 3.42 -17.57
C ILE A 124 -14.58 3.94 -18.93
N PRO A 125 -13.93 4.92 -19.56
CA PRO A 125 -14.30 5.40 -20.88
C PRO A 125 -14.22 4.30 -21.93
N ARG A 126 -15.21 4.26 -22.82
CA ARG A 126 -15.15 3.56 -24.10
C ARG A 126 -14.76 4.56 -25.20
N GLN A 127 -14.45 4.07 -26.39
CA GLN A 127 -14.06 4.93 -27.50
C GLN A 127 -15.07 6.07 -27.78
N GLN A 128 -16.34 5.83 -27.56
CA GLN A 128 -17.44 6.81 -27.74
C GLN A 128 -17.58 7.80 -26.57
N ASP A 129 -16.89 7.57 -25.43
CA ASP A 129 -17.01 8.40 -24.22
C ASP A 129 -15.87 9.41 -24.05
N ARG A 130 -14.97 9.53 -25.04
CA ARG A 130 -13.78 10.39 -24.96
C ARG A 130 -14.08 11.84 -24.56
N GLN A 131 -15.27 12.34 -24.85
CA GLN A 131 -15.72 13.69 -24.49
C GLN A 131 -16.35 13.78 -23.09
N ARG A 132 -16.64 12.64 -22.45
CA ARG A 132 -17.30 12.56 -21.13
C ARG A 132 -16.37 12.13 -20.00
N ALA A 133 -15.14 11.72 -20.33
CA ALA A 133 -14.18 11.31 -19.32
C ALA A 133 -13.67 12.53 -18.55
N ASP A 134 -13.84 12.53 -17.26
CA ASP A 134 -13.15 13.46 -16.35
C ASP A 134 -11.64 13.17 -16.48
N GLY A 135 -10.82 14.06 -16.94
CA GLY A 135 -9.40 13.95 -17.29
C GLY A 135 -8.53 12.80 -16.75
N GLY A 136 -9.01 12.02 -15.78
CA GLY A 136 -8.38 10.83 -15.18
C GLY A 136 -8.93 9.48 -15.62
N GLY A 137 -9.74 9.42 -16.68
CA GLY A 137 -10.23 8.16 -17.22
C GLY A 137 -11.44 7.53 -16.51
N PHE A 138 -12.08 8.23 -15.59
CA PHE A 138 -13.35 7.85 -14.98
C PHE A 138 -14.53 8.32 -15.81
N VAL A 139 -15.60 7.50 -15.87
CA VAL A 139 -16.88 7.89 -16.44
C VAL A 139 -18.04 7.33 -15.60
N PHE A 140 -19.05 8.13 -15.37
CA PHE A 140 -20.31 7.66 -14.79
C PHE A 140 -21.31 7.35 -15.89
N ARG A 141 -21.93 6.13 -15.83
CA ARG A 141 -22.93 5.62 -16.79
C ARG A 141 -24.31 5.50 -16.14
N PRO A 142 -25.18 6.50 -16.27
CA PRO A 142 -26.49 6.48 -15.62
C PRO A 142 -27.37 5.33 -16.11
N GLU A 143 -27.17 4.83 -17.32
CA GLU A 143 -27.97 3.73 -17.89
C GLU A 143 -27.78 2.37 -17.21
N ILE A 144 -26.64 2.18 -16.49
CA ILE A 144 -26.38 0.96 -15.71
C ILE A 144 -26.41 1.21 -14.20
N HIS A 145 -26.71 2.44 -13.76
CA HIS A 145 -26.82 2.78 -12.35
C HIS A 145 -28.15 2.33 -11.77
N GLU A 146 -28.08 1.66 -10.61
CA GLU A 146 -29.25 1.17 -9.87
C GLU A 146 -30.05 2.34 -9.30
N PRO A 147 -31.36 2.45 -9.61
CA PRO A 147 -32.19 3.53 -9.08
C PRO A 147 -32.54 3.34 -7.60
N GLY A 148 -32.85 4.42 -6.92
CA GLY A 148 -33.44 4.42 -5.59
C GLY A 148 -32.47 4.81 -4.47
N VAL A 149 -33.02 4.93 -3.27
CA VAL A 149 -32.32 5.26 -2.03
C VAL A 149 -31.58 4.03 -1.53
N ARG A 150 -30.38 4.21 -0.94
CA ARG A 150 -29.57 3.14 -0.36
C ARG A 150 -29.44 3.33 1.14
N THR A 151 -29.36 2.23 1.88
CA THR A 151 -29.00 2.23 3.30
C THR A 151 -27.74 1.38 3.46
N VAL A 152 -26.67 1.99 3.99
CA VAL A 152 -25.39 1.30 4.25
C VAL A 152 -24.97 1.62 5.68
N MET A 153 -24.66 0.61 6.46
CA MET A 153 -24.28 0.71 7.88
C MET A 153 -25.26 1.59 8.68
N GLY A 154 -26.56 1.35 8.49
CA GLY A 154 -27.64 2.06 9.20
C GLY A 154 -27.89 3.49 8.75
N ARG A 155 -27.13 4.04 7.77
CA ARG A 155 -27.32 5.38 7.23
C ARG A 155 -27.97 5.37 5.86
N THR A 156 -28.96 6.24 5.66
CA THR A 156 -29.71 6.35 4.41
C THR A 156 -29.12 7.42 3.50
N TYR A 157 -28.96 7.09 2.20
CA TYR A 157 -28.39 7.93 1.15
C TYR A 157 -29.40 8.15 0.02
N ALA A 158 -29.96 9.34 0.01
CA ALA A 158 -30.96 9.76 -1.00
C ALA A 158 -30.34 10.44 -2.23
N GLN A 159 -29.01 10.61 -2.25
CA GLN A 159 -28.30 11.13 -3.42
C GLN A 159 -28.55 10.24 -4.65
N THR A 160 -28.46 10.82 -5.82
CA THR A 160 -28.66 10.09 -7.07
C THR A 160 -27.38 10.06 -7.90
N GLY A 161 -27.24 9.02 -8.73
CA GLY A 161 -26.14 8.86 -9.65
C GLY A 161 -24.78 8.75 -8.93
N ARG A 162 -23.73 9.28 -9.54
CA ARG A 162 -22.36 9.24 -9.03
C ARG A 162 -22.24 9.66 -7.56
N ARG A 163 -23.00 10.69 -7.17
CA ARG A 163 -22.91 11.29 -5.82
C ARG A 163 -23.33 10.34 -4.69
N GLN A 164 -24.14 9.31 -4.98
CA GLN A 164 -24.57 8.35 -3.95
C GLN A 164 -23.37 7.53 -3.45
N GLY A 165 -22.61 6.90 -4.33
CA GLY A 165 -21.39 6.16 -3.97
C GLY A 165 -20.32 7.06 -3.33
N GLU A 166 -20.14 8.29 -3.82
CA GLU A 166 -19.21 9.26 -3.23
C GLU A 166 -19.60 9.65 -1.81
N ALA A 167 -20.88 9.86 -1.52
CA ALA A 167 -21.35 10.20 -0.19
C ALA A 167 -21.12 9.06 0.81
N ILE A 168 -21.42 7.82 0.39
CA ILE A 168 -21.16 6.63 1.21
C ILE A 168 -19.68 6.51 1.50
N LEU A 169 -18.82 6.61 0.49
CA LEU A 169 -17.38 6.46 0.67
C LEU A 169 -16.76 7.52 1.58
N ARG A 170 -17.21 8.77 1.51
CA ARG A 170 -16.78 9.82 2.43
C ARG A 170 -17.17 9.53 3.88
N ASP A 171 -18.38 8.99 4.10
CA ASP A 171 -18.81 8.62 5.45
C ASP A 171 -18.03 7.42 5.98
N LEU A 172 -17.76 6.40 5.14
CA LEU A 172 -16.90 5.27 5.50
C LEU A 172 -15.48 5.73 5.83
N ALA A 173 -14.92 6.68 5.08
CA ALA A 173 -13.59 7.23 5.34
C ALA A 173 -13.47 7.93 6.70
N ARG A 174 -14.56 8.53 7.18
CA ARG A 174 -14.64 9.21 8.48
C ARG A 174 -15.14 8.31 9.61
N HIS A 175 -15.51 7.06 9.30
CA HIS A 175 -16.07 6.16 10.29
C HIS A 175 -15.05 5.81 11.38
N PRO A 176 -15.45 5.74 12.68
CA PRO A 176 -14.52 5.42 13.79
C PRO A 176 -13.77 4.10 13.59
N ALA A 177 -14.43 3.06 13.04
CA ALA A 177 -13.78 1.78 12.74
C ALA A 177 -12.64 1.94 11.71
N THR A 178 -12.80 2.84 10.72
CA THR A 178 -11.74 3.16 9.74
C THR A 178 -10.56 3.82 10.43
N ALA A 179 -10.80 4.81 11.30
CA ALA A 179 -9.76 5.47 12.09
C ALA A 179 -8.96 4.44 12.91
N LYS A 180 -9.65 3.60 13.67
CA LYS A 180 -9.05 2.55 14.52
C LYS A 180 -8.22 1.56 13.69
N ARG A 181 -8.80 1.01 12.63
CA ARG A 181 -8.16 0.00 11.78
C ARG A 181 -6.91 0.56 11.08
N LEU A 182 -7.04 1.71 10.42
CA LEU A 182 -5.92 2.28 9.66
C LEU A 182 -4.81 2.80 10.59
N SER A 183 -5.14 3.34 11.76
CA SER A 183 -4.14 3.72 12.77
C SER A 183 -3.33 2.51 13.23
N ARG A 184 -3.98 1.37 13.50
CA ARG A 184 -3.28 0.13 13.83
C ARG A 184 -2.40 -0.35 12.66
N ARG A 185 -2.91 -0.31 11.43
CA ARG A 185 -2.17 -0.73 10.22
C ARG A 185 -0.94 0.15 9.97
N ILE A 186 -1.06 1.47 10.16
CA ILE A 186 0.06 2.41 10.08
C ILE A 186 1.12 2.08 11.15
N ALA A 187 0.70 1.93 12.40
CA ALA A 187 1.62 1.59 13.50
C ALA A 187 2.31 0.24 13.28
N ALA A 188 1.57 -0.77 12.80
CA ALA A 188 2.10 -2.08 12.45
C ALA A 188 3.13 -2.00 11.31
N HIS A 189 2.84 -1.22 10.27
CA HIS A 189 3.77 -1.04 9.16
C HIS A 189 5.06 -0.33 9.58
N PHE A 190 4.98 0.76 10.31
CA PHE A 190 6.14 1.61 10.56
C PHE A 190 6.97 1.22 11.78
N VAL A 191 6.39 0.55 12.79
CA VAL A 191 7.04 0.36 14.09
C VAL A 191 7.26 -1.11 14.44
N ALA A 192 6.21 -1.93 14.54
CA ALA A 192 6.33 -3.34 14.93
C ALA A 192 5.10 -4.13 14.48
N ASP A 193 5.23 -5.44 14.23
CA ASP A 193 4.13 -6.32 13.84
C ASP A 193 2.99 -6.31 14.87
N ASP A 194 3.35 -6.23 16.16
CA ASP A 194 2.43 -5.91 17.25
C ASP A 194 2.77 -4.53 17.83
N PRO A 195 2.12 -3.47 17.32
CA PRO A 195 2.48 -2.11 17.67
C PRO A 195 2.04 -1.74 19.09
N PRO A 196 2.79 -0.86 19.79
CA PRO A 196 2.41 -0.37 21.11
C PRO A 196 0.98 0.21 21.10
N PRO A 197 0.09 -0.22 22.01
CA PRO A 197 -1.29 0.30 22.08
C PRO A 197 -1.36 1.82 22.25
N ALA A 198 -0.40 2.42 22.96
CA ALA A 198 -0.33 3.88 23.14
C ALA A 198 -0.10 4.61 21.81
N LEU A 199 0.75 4.06 20.92
CA LEU A 199 0.95 4.61 19.58
C LEU A 199 -0.33 4.53 18.75
N VAL A 200 -1.00 3.37 18.75
CA VAL A 200 -2.26 3.19 18.01
C VAL A 200 -3.30 4.20 18.48
N ALA A 201 -3.49 4.38 19.80
CA ALA A 201 -4.43 5.34 20.37
C ALA A 201 -4.08 6.79 19.99
N ARG A 202 -2.78 7.14 19.96
CA ARG A 202 -2.30 8.45 19.52
C ARG A 202 -2.67 8.72 18.06
N LEU A 203 -2.43 7.77 17.17
CA LEU A 203 -2.76 7.88 15.75
C LEU A 203 -4.27 7.95 15.52
N GLU A 204 -5.06 7.16 16.25
CA GLU A 204 -6.52 7.21 16.20
C GLU A 204 -7.06 8.56 16.66
N THR A 205 -6.48 9.13 17.71
CA THR A 205 -6.82 10.48 18.20
C THR A 205 -6.49 11.53 17.13
N ALA A 206 -5.32 11.47 16.52
CA ALA A 206 -4.93 12.39 15.45
C ALA A 206 -5.86 12.24 14.23
N TRP A 207 -6.20 11.02 13.86
CA TRP A 207 -7.12 10.72 12.75
C TRP A 207 -8.51 11.33 13.01
N THR A 208 -9.10 11.01 14.16
CA THR A 208 -10.45 11.45 14.51
C THR A 208 -10.52 12.97 14.68
N GLY A 209 -9.56 13.55 15.40
CA GLY A 209 -9.50 14.99 15.66
C GLY A 209 -9.29 15.83 14.40
N SER A 210 -8.57 15.31 13.42
CA SER A 210 -8.32 15.96 12.14
C SER A 210 -9.30 15.58 11.03
N GLN A 211 -10.24 14.66 11.32
CA GLN A 211 -11.14 14.08 10.32
C GLN A 211 -10.39 13.40 9.15
N GLY A 212 -9.34 12.67 9.46
CA GLY A 212 -8.56 11.91 8.46
C GLY A 212 -7.56 12.75 7.66
N ASP A 213 -7.05 13.85 8.22
CA ASP A 213 -5.90 14.56 7.64
C ASP A 213 -4.62 13.72 7.79
N LEU A 214 -4.14 13.18 6.69
CA LEU A 214 -3.02 12.24 6.66
C LEU A 214 -1.68 12.90 7.00
N ALA A 215 -1.54 14.20 6.78
CA ALA A 215 -0.34 14.93 7.20
C ALA A 215 -0.27 15.01 8.73
N GLN A 216 -1.41 15.23 9.41
CA GLN A 216 -1.47 15.25 10.86
C GLN A 216 -1.25 13.86 11.46
N VAL A 217 -1.78 12.81 10.85
CA VAL A 217 -1.53 11.42 11.27
C VAL A 217 -0.05 11.05 11.10
N ALA A 218 0.56 11.42 9.96
CA ALA A 218 1.99 11.22 9.72
C ALA A 218 2.87 11.96 10.73
N ARG A 219 2.50 13.20 11.06
CA ARG A 219 3.17 13.99 12.12
C ARG A 219 3.06 13.30 13.47
N ALA A 220 1.86 12.85 13.86
CA ALA A 220 1.66 12.14 15.12
C ALA A 220 2.48 10.86 15.21
N LEU A 221 2.68 10.14 14.09
CA LEU A 221 3.58 8.98 14.01
C LEU A 221 5.04 9.38 14.23
N ILE A 222 5.53 10.43 13.57
CA ILE A 222 6.94 10.85 13.65
C ILE A 222 7.27 11.42 15.04
N GLU A 223 6.34 12.14 15.65
CA GLU A 223 6.54 12.78 16.97
C GLU A 223 6.32 11.81 18.14
N ALA A 224 5.78 10.62 17.90
CA ALA A 224 5.53 9.64 18.95
C ALA A 224 6.84 9.03 19.46
N PRO A 225 7.12 9.07 20.79
CA PRO A 225 8.31 8.43 21.35
C PRO A 225 8.41 6.94 21.05
N GLU A 226 7.27 6.26 20.96
CA GLU A 226 7.14 4.84 20.67
C GLU A 226 7.68 4.45 19.29
N THR A 227 7.78 5.41 18.37
CA THR A 227 8.34 5.20 17.02
C THR A 227 9.86 5.10 17.02
N TRP A 228 10.53 5.70 18.00
CA TRP A 228 11.99 5.84 18.05
C TRP A 228 12.62 4.93 19.10
N THR A 229 12.39 3.63 18.99
CA THR A 229 13.00 2.64 19.87
C THR A 229 14.46 2.35 19.50
N SER A 230 15.27 1.95 20.47
CA SER A 230 16.68 1.58 20.24
C SER A 230 16.86 0.32 19.39
N GLN A 231 15.85 -0.54 19.35
CA GLN A 231 15.85 -1.77 18.55
C GLN A 231 14.79 -1.68 17.46
N ALA A 232 15.23 -1.73 16.21
CA ALA A 232 14.33 -1.84 15.08
C ALA A 232 13.63 -3.21 15.09
N ALA A 233 12.29 -3.20 15.11
CA ALA A 233 11.50 -4.42 15.24
C ALA A 233 11.05 -5.00 13.89
N LYS A 234 10.78 -4.15 12.90
CA LYS A 234 10.27 -4.57 11.59
C LYS A 234 11.34 -5.20 10.72
N ILE A 235 11.07 -6.37 10.18
CA ILE A 235 11.86 -6.95 9.10
C ILE A 235 11.63 -6.12 7.83
N LYS A 236 12.70 -5.80 7.12
CA LYS A 236 12.62 -5.18 5.80
C LYS A 236 11.96 -6.14 4.81
N THR A 237 11.02 -5.64 4.03
CA THR A 237 10.55 -6.36 2.84
C THR A 237 11.69 -6.55 1.82
N PRO A 238 11.58 -7.43 0.83
CA PRO A 238 12.57 -7.51 -0.25
C PRO A 238 12.87 -6.18 -0.91
N TYR A 239 11.83 -5.37 -1.19
CA TYR A 239 12.01 -4.02 -1.74
C TYR A 239 12.87 -3.13 -0.83
N GLU A 240 12.54 -3.07 0.46
CA GLU A 240 13.29 -2.26 1.41
C GLU A 240 14.72 -2.77 1.61
N PHE A 241 14.94 -4.07 1.54
CA PHE A 241 16.27 -4.67 1.62
C PHE A 241 17.11 -4.29 0.40
N VAL A 242 16.59 -4.42 -0.82
CA VAL A 242 17.28 -4.04 -2.05
C VAL A 242 17.60 -2.54 -2.08
N VAL A 243 16.61 -1.69 -1.76
CA VAL A 243 16.79 -0.24 -1.75
C VAL A 243 17.81 0.18 -0.68
N SER A 244 17.73 -0.34 0.54
CA SER A 244 18.68 0.01 1.59
C SER A 244 20.09 -0.49 1.30
N THR A 245 20.25 -1.61 0.60
CA THR A 245 21.55 -2.09 0.14
C THR A 245 22.13 -1.17 -0.93
N GLY A 246 21.35 -0.80 -1.94
CA GLY A 246 21.82 0.14 -2.97
C GLY A 246 22.24 1.49 -2.40
N ARG A 247 21.50 2.02 -1.43
CA ARG A 247 21.87 3.25 -0.72
C ARG A 247 23.13 3.10 0.13
N ALA A 248 23.29 1.95 0.81
CA ALA A 248 24.47 1.69 1.63
C ALA A 248 25.76 1.57 0.80
N LEU A 249 25.64 1.07 -0.42
CA LEU A 249 26.76 0.89 -1.35
C LEU A 249 27.04 2.10 -2.24
N ASP A 250 26.23 3.17 -2.09
CA ASP A 250 26.26 4.34 -2.97
C ASP A 250 26.18 3.94 -4.47
N GLU A 251 25.46 2.85 -4.71
CA GLU A 251 25.19 2.39 -6.06
C GLU A 251 24.14 3.35 -6.66
N GLY A 252 24.54 4.13 -7.65
CA GLY A 252 23.62 4.93 -8.46
C GLY A 252 22.51 4.10 -9.08
N PRO A 253 21.63 4.67 -9.91
CA PRO A 253 20.47 3.97 -10.46
C PRO A 253 20.92 2.70 -11.18
N GLN A 254 20.70 1.58 -10.50
CA GLN A 254 20.97 0.25 -11.02
C GLN A 254 20.11 0.03 -12.28
N ARG A 255 20.57 -0.87 -13.14
CA ARG A 255 19.77 -1.26 -14.29
C ARG A 255 18.39 -1.78 -13.77
N PRO A 256 17.27 -1.17 -14.16
CA PRO A 256 15.94 -1.52 -13.63
C PRO A 256 15.63 -3.01 -13.69
N GLN A 257 16.16 -3.70 -14.71
CA GLN A 257 15.97 -5.15 -14.89
C GLN A 257 16.63 -5.97 -13.78
N ARG A 258 17.82 -5.56 -13.30
CA ARG A 258 18.50 -6.26 -12.18
C ARG A 258 17.74 -6.10 -10.88
N LEU A 259 17.25 -4.88 -10.58
CA LEU A 259 16.42 -4.63 -9.41
C LEU A 259 15.13 -5.43 -9.47
N ARG A 260 14.46 -5.40 -10.63
CA ARG A 260 13.24 -6.20 -10.83
C ARG A 260 13.50 -7.68 -10.61
N GLN A 261 14.58 -8.25 -11.18
CA GLN A 261 14.90 -9.66 -11.00
C GLN A 261 15.17 -10.00 -9.54
N ALA A 262 15.92 -9.17 -8.81
CA ALA A 262 16.17 -9.36 -7.38
C ALA A 262 14.87 -9.44 -6.57
N LEU A 263 13.91 -8.56 -6.86
CA LEU A 263 12.61 -8.55 -6.20
C LEU A 263 11.78 -9.80 -6.55
N VAL A 264 11.80 -10.24 -7.83
CA VAL A 264 11.13 -11.47 -8.27
C VAL A 264 11.72 -12.67 -7.55
N ASP A 265 13.05 -12.81 -7.51
CA ASP A 265 13.75 -13.91 -6.88
C ASP A 265 13.48 -14.01 -5.37
N MET A 266 13.33 -12.86 -4.71
CA MET A 266 12.97 -12.78 -3.30
C MET A 266 11.46 -12.84 -3.01
N GLY A 267 10.61 -13.01 -4.04
CA GLY A 267 9.18 -13.24 -3.88
C GLY A 267 8.32 -11.97 -3.78
N GLN A 268 8.87 -10.80 -4.13
CA GLN A 268 8.12 -9.54 -4.18
C GLN A 268 8.23 -8.88 -5.57
N PRO A 269 7.66 -9.49 -6.64
CA PRO A 269 7.67 -8.88 -7.96
C PRO A 269 6.99 -7.49 -7.94
N PRO A 270 7.61 -6.46 -8.55
CA PRO A 270 7.07 -5.11 -8.52
C PRO A 270 5.63 -5.04 -9.06
N PHE A 271 4.78 -4.27 -8.39
CA PHE A 271 3.39 -4.03 -8.78
C PHE A 271 2.51 -5.28 -8.90
N ALA A 272 2.93 -6.43 -8.39
CA ALA A 272 2.17 -7.68 -8.52
C ALA A 272 1.90 -8.35 -7.17
N PRO A 273 1.29 -7.66 -6.19
CA PRO A 273 0.84 -8.30 -4.96
C PRO A 273 -0.16 -9.42 -5.27
N PRO A 274 -0.20 -10.47 -4.43
CA PRO A 274 -0.97 -11.68 -4.72
C PRO A 274 -2.48 -11.52 -4.55
N SER A 275 -2.92 -10.53 -3.79
CA SER A 275 -4.33 -10.30 -3.44
C SER A 275 -4.64 -8.79 -3.30
N PRO A 276 -5.93 -8.40 -3.22
CA PRO A 276 -6.33 -7.03 -2.92
C PRO A 276 -5.84 -6.51 -1.56
N GLU A 277 -5.50 -7.38 -0.64
CA GLU A 277 -4.90 -7.02 0.66
C GLU A 277 -3.53 -6.35 0.53
N GLY A 278 -2.86 -6.57 -0.59
CA GLY A 278 -1.53 -6.06 -0.87
C GLY A 278 -0.41 -7.06 -0.52
N TRP A 279 0.81 -6.55 -0.42
CA TRP A 279 1.94 -7.31 0.08
C TRP A 279 1.84 -7.47 1.60
N PRO A 280 2.11 -8.67 2.11
CA PRO A 280 2.17 -8.88 3.55
C PRO A 280 3.29 -8.03 4.19
N ASP A 281 3.14 -7.75 5.48
CA ASP A 281 4.01 -6.80 6.19
C ASP A 281 4.48 -7.35 7.55
N THR A 282 4.59 -8.66 7.68
CA THR A 282 5.03 -9.28 8.92
C THR A 282 6.40 -9.96 8.81
N ALA A 283 7.07 -10.14 9.92
CA ALA A 283 8.32 -10.89 9.98
C ALA A 283 8.13 -12.35 9.55
N ALA A 284 6.97 -12.95 9.81
CA ALA A 284 6.67 -14.32 9.41
C ALA A 284 6.73 -14.50 7.89
N ASP A 285 6.26 -13.51 7.14
CA ASP A 285 6.24 -13.55 5.67
C ASP A 285 7.62 -13.39 5.05
N TRP A 286 8.49 -12.56 5.67
CA TRP A 286 9.74 -12.12 5.05
C TRP A 286 11.01 -12.65 5.71
N ALA A 287 10.94 -13.36 6.84
CA ALA A 287 12.07 -13.94 7.55
C ALA A 287 12.00 -15.47 7.71
N GLY A 288 11.11 -16.14 6.98
CA GLY A 288 11.08 -17.60 6.93
C GLY A 288 12.36 -18.20 6.31
N PRO A 289 12.65 -19.49 6.51
CA PRO A 289 13.90 -20.11 6.08
C PRO A 289 14.20 -19.92 4.59
N ASP A 290 13.22 -20.12 3.70
CA ASP A 290 13.36 -19.91 2.26
C ASP A 290 13.67 -18.44 1.91
N ALA A 291 12.97 -17.49 2.55
CA ALA A 291 13.20 -16.07 2.36
C ALA A 291 14.61 -15.66 2.79
N LEU A 292 15.13 -16.20 3.90
CA LEU A 292 16.50 -15.93 4.37
C LEU A 292 17.55 -16.49 3.41
N VAL A 293 17.34 -17.69 2.86
CA VAL A 293 18.25 -18.28 1.84
C VAL A 293 18.29 -17.42 0.59
N LYS A 294 17.13 -16.96 0.09
CA LYS A 294 17.06 -16.06 -1.07
C LYS A 294 17.79 -14.75 -0.83
N ARG A 295 17.61 -14.14 0.37
CA ARG A 295 18.31 -12.92 0.78
C ARG A 295 19.82 -13.13 0.87
N LEU A 296 20.27 -14.23 1.46
CA LEU A 296 21.69 -14.57 1.56
C LEU A 296 22.33 -14.72 0.19
N ASN A 297 21.71 -15.47 -0.73
CA ASN A 297 22.21 -15.67 -2.08
C ASN A 297 22.32 -14.35 -2.84
N TRP A 298 21.31 -13.50 -2.75
CA TRP A 298 21.32 -12.18 -3.36
C TRP A 298 22.38 -11.27 -2.73
N ALA A 299 22.53 -11.26 -1.40
CA ALA A 299 23.54 -10.48 -0.69
C ALA A 299 24.96 -10.90 -1.08
N ARG A 300 25.24 -12.21 -1.19
CA ARG A 300 26.53 -12.74 -1.64
C ARG A 300 26.87 -12.31 -3.07
N THR A 301 25.91 -12.44 -3.98
CA THR A 301 26.09 -12.01 -5.38
C THR A 301 26.35 -10.51 -5.48
N THR A 302 25.58 -9.70 -4.73
CA THR A 302 25.75 -8.26 -4.69
C THR A 302 27.08 -7.85 -4.06
N ALA A 303 27.46 -8.45 -2.93
CA ALA A 303 28.73 -8.22 -2.26
C ALA A 303 29.94 -8.58 -3.13
N GLY A 304 29.85 -9.68 -3.90
CA GLY A 304 30.90 -10.10 -4.83
C GLY A 304 31.10 -9.17 -6.04
N ALA A 305 30.03 -8.47 -6.44
CA ALA A 305 30.07 -7.50 -7.55
C ALA A 305 30.35 -6.07 -7.11
N ALA A 306 30.20 -5.75 -5.82
CA ALA A 306 30.34 -4.39 -5.30
C ALA A 306 31.79 -3.92 -5.29
N VAL A 307 32.01 -2.67 -5.72
CA VAL A 307 33.32 -2.01 -5.67
C VAL A 307 33.41 -1.20 -4.35
N VAL A 308 33.62 -1.93 -3.24
CA VAL A 308 33.74 -1.34 -1.91
C VAL A 308 35.18 -1.46 -1.41
N THR A 309 35.78 -0.35 -1.03
CA THR A 309 37.16 -0.30 -0.51
C THR A 309 37.20 -0.45 1.03
N ASP A 310 36.23 0.11 1.74
CA ASP A 310 36.11 0.06 3.21
C ASP A 310 34.71 -0.34 3.64
N VAL A 311 34.54 -1.64 3.99
CA VAL A 311 33.25 -2.19 4.50
C VAL A 311 32.90 -1.58 5.86
N ASN A 312 33.88 -1.16 6.68
CA ASN A 312 33.60 -0.51 7.96
C ASN A 312 33.01 0.89 7.75
N ALA A 313 33.42 1.61 6.71
CA ALA A 313 32.79 2.89 6.35
C ALA A 313 31.33 2.68 5.93
N VAL A 314 31.05 1.68 5.10
CA VAL A 314 29.66 1.27 4.74
C VAL A 314 28.85 0.93 6.00
N ALA A 315 29.40 0.13 6.90
CA ALA A 315 28.73 -0.26 8.13
C ALA A 315 28.41 0.95 9.03
N ARG A 316 29.35 1.89 9.18
CA ARG A 316 29.14 3.13 9.93
C ARG A 316 28.07 4.02 9.30
N SER A 317 28.08 4.15 8.00
CA SER A 317 27.07 4.94 7.26
C SER A 317 25.68 4.32 7.36
N ALA A 318 25.57 3.00 7.15
CA ALA A 318 24.29 2.31 7.09
C ALA A 318 23.65 2.06 8.47
N LEU A 319 24.44 1.75 9.48
CA LEU A 319 23.94 1.34 10.80
C LEU A 319 24.23 2.36 11.92
N GLY A 320 25.30 3.14 11.81
CA GLY A 320 25.66 4.11 12.83
C GLY A 320 25.73 3.46 14.22
N ARG A 321 25.00 4.05 15.18
CA ARG A 321 24.92 3.56 16.58
C ARG A 321 24.17 2.24 16.73
N ARG A 322 23.43 1.79 15.72
CA ARG A 322 22.66 0.54 15.75
C ARG A 322 23.54 -0.69 15.51
N MET A 323 24.78 -0.53 15.07
CA MET A 323 25.71 -1.64 14.85
C MET A 323 26.13 -2.29 16.16
N GLY A 324 25.64 -3.49 16.42
CA GLY A 324 25.98 -4.29 17.59
C GLY A 324 27.40 -4.84 17.56
N GLU A 325 27.94 -5.19 18.73
CA GLU A 325 29.32 -5.70 18.86
C GLU A 325 29.52 -7.03 18.11
N ARG A 326 28.52 -7.90 18.11
CA ARG A 326 28.56 -9.17 17.38
C ARG A 326 28.74 -8.96 15.87
N THR A 327 27.97 -8.05 15.29
CA THR A 327 28.06 -7.69 13.86
C THR A 327 29.40 -7.03 13.55
N ARG A 328 29.86 -6.10 14.40
CA ARG A 328 31.16 -5.45 14.24
C ARG A 328 32.31 -6.47 14.24
N SER A 329 32.31 -7.39 15.21
CA SER A 329 33.33 -8.44 15.30
C SER A 329 33.27 -9.40 14.10
N ALA A 330 32.09 -9.78 13.64
CA ALA A 330 31.95 -10.65 12.47
C ALA A 330 32.49 -9.99 11.19
N VAL A 331 32.14 -8.74 10.93
CA VAL A 331 32.65 -7.96 9.79
C VAL A 331 34.17 -7.79 9.85
N ALA A 332 34.71 -7.50 11.04
CA ALA A 332 36.16 -7.29 11.22
C ALA A 332 37.01 -8.58 11.05
N ARG A 333 36.42 -9.75 11.29
CA ARG A 333 37.11 -11.05 11.22
C ARG A 333 36.89 -11.77 9.89
N ALA A 334 36.11 -11.19 8.97
CA ALA A 334 35.85 -11.79 7.68
C ALA A 334 37.14 -11.98 6.86
N GLU A 335 37.26 -13.08 6.17
CA GLU A 335 38.45 -13.45 5.39
C GLU A 335 38.58 -12.61 4.10
N SER A 336 37.46 -12.02 3.64
CA SER A 336 37.44 -11.20 2.43
C SER A 336 36.45 -10.05 2.52
N ARG A 337 36.63 -9.03 1.67
CA ARG A 337 35.67 -7.90 1.57
C ARG A 337 34.27 -8.36 1.17
N PRO A 338 34.09 -9.23 0.16
CA PRO A 338 32.75 -9.74 -0.18
C PRO A 338 32.08 -10.47 1.00
N GLU A 339 32.84 -11.23 1.80
CA GLU A 339 32.32 -11.90 2.99
C GLU A 339 31.93 -10.89 4.05
N ALA A 340 32.80 -9.92 4.37
CA ALA A 340 32.51 -8.86 5.32
C ALA A 340 31.25 -8.09 4.96
N LEU A 341 31.08 -7.76 3.68
CA LEU A 341 29.89 -7.08 3.17
C LEU A 341 28.65 -7.98 3.25
N THR A 342 28.77 -9.26 2.93
CA THR A 342 27.67 -10.22 3.07
C THR A 342 27.21 -10.30 4.54
N LEU A 343 28.16 -10.43 5.48
CA LEU A 343 27.86 -10.46 6.91
C LEU A 343 27.18 -9.17 7.40
N LEU A 344 27.60 -8.01 6.89
CA LEU A 344 26.95 -6.75 7.17
C LEU A 344 25.50 -6.73 6.66
N LEU A 345 25.29 -7.04 5.39
CA LEU A 345 23.96 -7.03 4.75
C LEU A 345 23.00 -8.03 5.38
N MET A 346 23.51 -9.17 5.85
CA MET A 346 22.72 -10.21 6.51
C MET A 346 22.64 -10.05 8.04
N SER A 347 23.26 -9.01 8.61
CA SER A 347 23.18 -8.77 10.05
C SER A 347 21.75 -8.46 10.49
N PRO A 348 21.35 -8.84 11.72
CA PRO A 348 20.03 -8.54 12.26
C PRO A 348 19.68 -7.06 12.21
N GLU A 349 20.67 -6.20 12.43
CA GLU A 349 20.50 -4.74 12.42
C GLU A 349 20.25 -4.19 11.02
N PHE A 350 20.89 -4.76 9.98
CA PHE A 350 20.68 -4.34 8.60
C PHE A 350 19.37 -4.90 8.02
N GLN A 351 18.97 -6.10 8.43
CA GLN A 351 17.73 -6.73 7.99
C GLN A 351 16.47 -6.08 8.57
N ARG A 352 16.63 -5.20 9.57
CA ARG A 352 15.50 -4.54 10.25
C ARG A 352 15.50 -3.03 10.02
N ARG A 353 14.34 -2.44 10.25
CA ARG A 353 14.07 -1.00 10.15
C ARG A 353 13.22 -0.50 11.31
#